data_3c614859da494bd86ca7147de608d1c3
#
_entry.id   3c614859da494bd86ca7147de608d1c3
#
_cell.length_a   1.000
_cell.length_b   1.000
_cell.length_c   1.000
_cell.angle_alpha   90.00
_cell.angle_beta   90.00
_cell.angle_gamma   90.00
#
_symmetry.space_group_name_H-M   'P 1'
#
loop_
_entity.id
_entity.type
_entity.pdbx_description
1 polymer ?
#
loop_
_entity_poly.entity_id
_entity_poly.type
_entity_poly.pdbx_seq_one_letter_code
_entity_poly.pdbx_strand_id
1 'polypeptide(L)'
;MPIPTEVVGSLPRPSWLQQAFGDYDQGKITYEELQKYQDKACEDSIQLMVAAGEPVVTDGEQRASSFATYPLTDTLGGTGLAKNLVADGQYFALYVELRHIMTRSAHGHNSFDDGHHRQLPRLTGGPFRYKTYASDYLQKSSKGVSAPMKTVNGLRNSSRSVLTSRLHEEQFLSDLCDECEKDVRQAFNAGAVRVSIDFTEGRLASKNDPRNPWTGRNMLKSFVDLNNRVIDRFTPEERKNIGIHTCPGGDCDSVHSFDVPYESLLPSMFKMNVGYFLIQCASEIEKEKVYKLVGDNIRKDANGVKQVAFIGVTNPLNPTVETPEQVADALVVASKYISKDQLGATDDCGFSPFSIDSKPKHGSPDYARDIAFMKITARIKGAKIASERLGV
;
A
#
# COMPACT_ATOMS: atom_id res chain seq x y z
N MET A 1 3.78 27.13 -0.14
CA MET A 1 3.87 26.11 0.92
C MET A 1 4.95 25.12 0.52
N PRO A 2 5.78 24.64 1.46
CA PRO A 2 6.78 23.63 1.15
C PRO A 2 6.16 22.38 0.51
N ILE A 3 6.92 21.69 -0.34
CA ILE A 3 6.50 20.40 -0.93
C ILE A 3 6.32 19.40 0.22
N PRO A 4 5.11 18.87 0.45
CA PRO A 4 4.87 17.90 1.52
C PRO A 4 5.50 16.56 1.22
N THR A 5 5.86 15.84 2.29
CA THR A 5 6.36 14.45 2.20
C THR A 5 5.42 13.48 2.92
N GLU A 6 5.40 12.25 2.45
CA GLU A 6 4.63 11.17 3.09
C GLU A 6 5.21 9.81 2.75
N VAL A 7 5.34 8.90 3.73
CA VAL A 7 5.66 7.49 3.50
C VAL A 7 4.47 6.74 2.90
N VAL A 8 4.70 5.69 2.13
CA VAL A 8 3.61 4.79 1.72
C VAL A 8 3.06 4.06 2.93
N GLY A 9 3.86 3.37 3.72
CA GLY A 9 3.37 2.76 4.97
C GLY A 9 4.30 1.71 5.55
N SER A 10 4.46 0.58 4.89
CA SER A 10 5.21 -0.55 5.43
C SER A 10 6.71 -0.31 5.51
N LEU A 11 7.32 -0.84 6.57
CA LEU A 11 8.76 -0.80 6.82
C LEU A 11 9.32 -2.20 7.00
N PRO A 12 10.61 -2.44 6.68
CA PRO A 12 11.25 -3.72 6.96
C PRO A 12 11.15 -4.05 8.45
N ARG A 13 10.77 -5.27 8.75
CA ARG A 13 10.70 -5.74 10.13
C ARG A 13 12.08 -6.01 10.66
N PRO A 14 12.39 -5.61 11.90
CA PRO A 14 13.65 -5.96 12.51
C PRO A 14 13.76 -7.49 12.68
N SER A 15 14.99 -8.00 12.63
CA SER A 15 15.26 -9.45 12.68
C SER A 15 14.63 -10.15 13.89
N TRP A 16 14.63 -9.49 15.05
CA TRP A 16 14.02 -10.03 16.27
C TRP A 16 12.48 -10.13 16.21
N LEU A 17 11.80 -9.24 15.44
CA LEU A 17 10.36 -9.38 15.21
C LEU A 17 10.04 -10.51 14.23
N GLN A 18 10.86 -10.66 13.17
CA GLN A 18 10.70 -11.80 12.25
C GLN A 18 10.88 -13.12 12.98
N GLN A 19 11.89 -13.22 13.87
CA GLN A 19 12.07 -14.39 14.72
C GLN A 19 10.85 -14.63 15.63
N ALA A 20 10.28 -13.58 16.23
CA ALA A 20 9.09 -13.71 17.08
C ALA A 20 7.87 -14.22 16.31
N PHE A 21 7.64 -13.78 15.07
CA PHE A 21 6.62 -14.36 14.20
C PHE A 21 6.86 -15.85 13.97
N GLY A 22 8.10 -16.22 13.62
CA GLY A 22 8.47 -17.62 13.41
C GLY A 22 8.31 -18.50 14.68
N ASP A 23 8.62 -17.96 15.85
CA ASP A 23 8.46 -18.67 17.12
C ASP A 23 6.99 -18.81 17.52
N TYR A 24 6.16 -17.79 17.23
CA TYR A 24 4.71 -17.89 17.40
C TYR A 24 4.10 -18.95 16.50
N ASP A 25 4.49 -18.98 15.23
CA ASP A 25 4.01 -19.94 14.25
C ASP A 25 4.36 -21.38 14.61
N GLN A 26 5.50 -21.56 15.29
CA GLN A 26 5.94 -22.85 15.82
C GLN A 26 5.37 -23.19 17.21
N GLY A 27 4.52 -22.32 17.75
CA GLY A 27 3.92 -22.51 19.09
C GLY A 27 4.90 -22.37 20.26
N LYS A 28 6.08 -21.75 20.04
CA LYS A 28 7.10 -21.55 21.08
C LYS A 28 6.81 -20.37 21.98
N ILE A 29 6.09 -19.36 21.46
CA ILE A 29 5.63 -18.22 22.23
C ILE A 29 4.12 -18.05 22.06
N THR A 30 3.48 -17.40 23.03
CA THR A 30 2.07 -17.06 23.00
C THR A 30 1.79 -15.84 22.10
N TYR A 31 0.54 -15.63 21.73
CA TYR A 31 0.13 -14.41 21.02
C TYR A 31 0.39 -13.13 21.84
N GLU A 32 0.21 -13.18 23.15
CA GLU A 32 0.49 -12.07 24.05
C GLU A 32 1.99 -11.71 24.08
N GLU A 33 2.85 -12.70 23.96
CA GLU A 33 4.30 -12.48 23.84
C GLU A 33 4.64 -11.89 22.48
N LEU A 34 4.07 -12.40 21.38
CA LEU A 34 4.22 -11.80 20.04
C LEU A 34 3.77 -10.35 20.04
N GLN A 35 2.65 -10.01 20.69
CA GLN A 35 2.17 -8.63 20.76
C GLN A 35 3.19 -7.68 21.39
N LYS A 36 3.97 -8.10 22.38
CA LYS A 36 5.03 -7.27 22.98
C LYS A 36 6.15 -6.95 21.97
N TYR A 37 6.51 -7.91 21.13
CA TYR A 37 7.47 -7.68 20.05
C TYR A 37 6.90 -6.73 19.00
N GLN A 38 5.63 -6.88 18.65
CA GLN A 38 4.94 -6.00 17.71
C GLN A 38 4.84 -4.56 18.27
N ASP A 39 4.49 -4.40 19.55
CA ASP A 39 4.43 -3.11 20.24
C ASP A 39 5.79 -2.38 20.13
N LYS A 40 6.86 -3.09 20.50
CA LYS A 40 8.22 -2.57 20.43
C LYS A 40 8.63 -2.17 19.00
N ALA A 41 8.28 -2.97 18.00
CA ALA A 41 8.64 -2.68 16.60
C ALA A 41 7.86 -1.48 16.04
N CYS A 42 6.59 -1.31 16.42
CA CYS A 42 5.81 -0.13 16.08
C CYS A 42 6.41 1.13 16.71
N GLU A 43 6.71 1.09 18.00
CA GLU A 43 7.33 2.21 18.72
C GLU A 43 8.66 2.61 18.09
N ASP A 44 9.55 1.65 17.85
CA ASP A 44 10.85 1.86 17.20
C ASP A 44 10.69 2.49 15.79
N SER A 45 9.73 1.99 15.01
CA SER A 45 9.43 2.53 13.68
C SER A 45 8.98 3.99 13.72
N ILE A 46 8.08 4.30 14.66
CA ILE A 46 7.57 5.67 14.85
C ILE A 46 8.69 6.60 15.29
N GLN A 47 9.50 6.19 16.27
CA GLN A 47 10.63 7.00 16.78
C GLN A 47 11.65 7.31 15.69
N LEU A 48 11.98 6.33 14.84
CA LEU A 48 12.92 6.52 13.74
C LEU A 48 12.35 7.45 12.65
N MET A 49 11.06 7.37 12.33
CA MET A 49 10.41 8.32 11.41
C MET A 49 10.38 9.73 11.97
N VAL A 50 10.04 9.90 13.25
CA VAL A 50 10.10 11.21 13.93
C VAL A 50 11.51 11.77 13.91
N ALA A 51 12.52 10.94 14.20
CA ALA A 51 13.93 11.36 14.16
C ALA A 51 14.39 11.75 12.75
N ALA A 52 13.85 11.09 11.70
CA ALA A 52 14.09 11.47 10.31
C ALA A 52 13.40 12.80 9.91
N GLY A 53 12.42 13.27 10.71
CA GLY A 53 11.65 14.47 10.44
C GLY A 53 10.39 14.23 9.61
N GLU A 54 9.87 13.01 9.56
CA GLU A 54 8.63 12.69 8.83
C GLU A 54 7.43 13.41 9.47
N PRO A 55 6.68 14.20 8.71
CA PRO A 55 5.58 15.00 9.28
C PRO A 55 4.35 14.17 9.65
N VAL A 56 4.15 13.01 8.99
CA VAL A 56 3.05 12.08 9.26
C VAL A 56 3.61 10.67 9.32
N VAL A 57 3.59 10.07 10.48
CA VAL A 57 4.19 8.75 10.73
C VAL A 57 3.17 7.62 10.65
N THR A 58 3.67 6.39 10.54
CA THR A 58 2.88 5.15 10.60
C THR A 58 3.51 4.19 11.60
N ASP A 59 2.81 3.11 11.93
CA ASP A 59 3.39 2.01 12.72
C ASP A 59 4.28 1.07 11.88
N GLY A 60 4.49 1.39 10.59
CA GLY A 60 5.29 0.61 9.66
C GLY A 60 4.68 -0.74 9.31
N GLU A 61 3.40 -0.94 9.60
CA GLU A 61 2.68 -2.21 9.40
C GLU A 61 3.33 -3.40 10.14
N GLN A 62 4.00 -3.13 11.26
CA GLN A 62 4.78 -4.13 11.99
C GLN A 62 3.91 -5.22 12.63
N ARG A 63 2.59 -4.97 12.78
CA ARG A 63 1.62 -5.94 13.33
C ARG A 63 0.96 -6.78 12.24
N ALA A 64 0.89 -6.28 11.03
CA ALA A 64 0.22 -6.96 9.93
C ALA A 64 0.99 -8.21 9.51
N SER A 65 0.27 -9.30 9.26
CA SER A 65 0.89 -10.54 8.78
C SER A 65 1.41 -10.38 7.34
N SER A 66 0.61 -9.81 6.48
CA SER A 66 0.95 -9.50 5.09
C SER A 66 0.03 -8.39 4.59
N PHE A 67 0.59 -7.40 3.89
CA PHE A 67 -0.22 -6.35 3.26
C PHE A 67 -1.23 -6.93 2.25
N ALA A 68 -0.89 -8.08 1.65
CA ALA A 68 -1.68 -8.70 0.59
C ALA A 68 -2.94 -9.40 1.09
N THR A 69 -2.87 -10.05 2.24
CA THR A 69 -3.92 -10.97 2.70
C THR A 69 -4.61 -10.52 3.97
N TYR A 70 -3.93 -9.75 4.84
CA TYR A 70 -4.49 -9.37 6.13
C TYR A 70 -5.85 -8.64 6.03
N PRO A 71 -6.10 -7.75 5.04
CA PRO A 71 -7.36 -7.04 4.97
C PRO A 71 -8.57 -7.93 4.69
N LEU A 72 -8.35 -9.14 4.19
CA LEU A 72 -9.40 -10.10 3.88
C LEU A 72 -9.33 -11.34 4.75
N THR A 73 -8.16 -12.01 4.79
CA THR A 73 -8.04 -13.31 5.44
C THR A 73 -8.06 -13.20 6.96
N ASP A 74 -7.34 -12.22 7.51
CA ASP A 74 -7.15 -12.11 8.94
C ASP A 74 -8.23 -11.25 9.60
N THR A 75 -8.74 -10.25 8.88
CA THR A 75 -9.60 -9.22 9.45
C THR A 75 -11.06 -9.32 9.04
N LEU A 76 -11.37 -9.87 7.86
CA LEU A 76 -12.75 -9.95 7.36
C LEU A 76 -13.41 -11.28 7.75
N GLY A 77 -14.55 -11.21 8.45
CA GLY A 77 -15.42 -12.36 8.71
C GLY A 77 -16.15 -12.80 7.43
N GLY A 78 -16.60 -14.06 7.41
CA GLY A 78 -17.22 -14.65 6.20
C GLY A 78 -16.19 -15.08 5.15
N THR A 79 -14.92 -15.04 5.49
CA THR A 79 -13.82 -15.53 4.67
C THR A 79 -13.09 -16.66 5.37
N GLY A 80 -12.36 -17.44 4.63
CA GLY A 80 -11.51 -18.52 5.13
C GLY A 80 -10.40 -18.80 4.15
N LEU A 81 -9.48 -19.68 4.52
CA LEU A 81 -8.40 -20.10 3.65
C LEU A 81 -8.93 -21.04 2.56
N ALA A 82 -8.42 -20.90 1.34
CA ALA A 82 -8.70 -21.85 0.28
C ALA A 82 -8.05 -23.21 0.63
N LYS A 83 -8.85 -24.29 0.62
CA LYS A 83 -8.36 -25.63 0.98
C LYS A 83 -7.28 -26.15 0.05
N ASN A 84 -7.32 -25.75 -1.21
CA ASN A 84 -6.33 -26.10 -2.22
C ASN A 84 -5.93 -24.84 -3.00
N LEU A 85 -4.70 -24.45 -2.88
CA LEU A 85 -4.11 -23.32 -3.60
C LEU A 85 -4.10 -23.51 -5.13
N VAL A 86 -4.38 -24.70 -5.64
CA VAL A 86 -4.08 -25.09 -7.03
C VAL A 86 -5.20 -25.88 -7.71
N ALA A 87 -6.23 -26.36 -7.00
CA ALA A 87 -7.11 -27.41 -7.54
C ALA A 87 -8.37 -26.92 -8.27
N ASP A 88 -8.86 -25.71 -8.00
CA ASP A 88 -10.09 -25.24 -8.61
C ASP A 88 -9.78 -24.20 -9.71
N GLY A 89 -9.68 -24.67 -10.94
CA GLY A 89 -9.21 -23.94 -12.13
C GLY A 89 -9.91 -22.58 -12.47
N GLN A 90 -10.80 -22.08 -11.64
CA GLN A 90 -11.46 -20.78 -11.83
C GLN A 90 -10.73 -19.60 -11.18
N TYR A 91 -9.77 -19.87 -10.30
CA TYR A 91 -8.99 -18.83 -9.57
C TYR A 91 -7.60 -18.62 -10.13
N PHE A 92 -7.33 -19.22 -11.25
CA PHE A 92 -5.99 -19.55 -11.73
C PHE A 92 -5.18 -18.36 -12.25
N ALA A 93 -5.77 -17.31 -12.72
CA ALA A 93 -5.05 -16.36 -13.54
C ALA A 93 -4.35 -15.24 -12.75
N LEU A 94 -4.95 -14.67 -11.70
CA LEU A 94 -4.20 -13.81 -10.77
C LEU A 94 -3.13 -14.63 -10.05
N TYR A 95 -3.45 -15.90 -9.82
CA TYR A 95 -2.58 -16.87 -9.15
C TYR A 95 -1.41 -17.36 -9.99
N VAL A 96 -1.57 -17.46 -11.30
CA VAL A 96 -0.49 -17.96 -12.19
C VAL A 96 0.65 -16.95 -12.30
N GLU A 97 0.38 -15.65 -12.25
CA GLU A 97 1.47 -14.67 -12.15
C GLU A 97 2.15 -14.71 -10.79
N LEU A 98 1.38 -14.75 -9.72
CA LEU A 98 1.92 -14.98 -8.38
C LEU A 98 2.70 -16.30 -8.33
N ARG A 99 2.22 -17.37 -8.98
CA ARG A 99 2.91 -18.66 -9.06
C ARG A 99 4.18 -18.64 -9.92
N HIS A 100 4.24 -17.88 -11.00
CA HIS A 100 5.46 -17.72 -11.80
C HIS A 100 6.57 -17.02 -11.01
N ILE A 101 6.17 -16.13 -10.14
CA ILE A 101 7.00 -15.47 -9.13
C ILE A 101 7.46 -16.49 -8.08
N MET A 102 6.55 -17.35 -7.61
CA MET A 102 6.79 -18.40 -6.61
C MET A 102 7.71 -19.54 -7.10
N THR A 103 7.62 -19.93 -8.37
CA THR A 103 8.39 -21.05 -8.92
C THR A 103 9.82 -20.70 -9.36
N ARG A 104 10.17 -19.41 -9.43
CA ARG A 104 11.56 -19.00 -9.70
C ARG A 104 12.47 -19.03 -8.49
N SER A 105 11.95 -19.24 -7.29
CA SER A 105 12.77 -19.55 -6.14
C SER A 105 13.26 -21.01 -6.25
N ALA A 106 14.48 -21.20 -6.69
CA ALA A 106 15.10 -22.51 -7.00
C ALA A 106 15.29 -23.45 -5.79
N HIS A 107 14.63 -23.24 -4.66
CA HIS A 107 14.80 -23.99 -3.41
C HIS A 107 13.49 -24.29 -2.67
N GLY A 108 12.35 -24.38 -3.37
CA GLY A 108 11.15 -25.01 -2.78
C GLY A 108 10.46 -24.26 -1.64
N HIS A 109 10.93 -23.10 -1.26
CA HIS A 109 10.23 -22.20 -0.35
C HIS A 109 9.46 -21.17 -1.16
N ASN A 110 8.14 -21.30 -1.17
CA ASN A 110 7.26 -20.28 -1.72
C ASN A 110 7.48 -18.99 -0.95
N SER A 111 7.89 -17.93 -1.61
CA SER A 111 8.02 -16.60 -0.98
C SER A 111 6.68 -16.02 -0.47
N PHE A 112 5.59 -16.74 -0.73
CA PHE A 112 4.25 -16.48 -0.19
C PHE A 112 3.83 -17.48 0.88
N ASP A 113 4.63 -18.48 1.18
CA ASP A 113 4.23 -19.57 2.07
C ASP A 113 5.30 -19.87 3.12
N ASP A 114 5.57 -18.89 3.96
CA ASP A 114 6.24 -19.15 5.23
C ASP A 114 5.21 -19.46 6.31
N GLY A 115 4.09 -20.03 5.90
CA GLY A 115 3.23 -20.78 6.76
C GLY A 115 1.91 -20.17 7.12
N HIS A 116 1.64 -18.87 7.19
CA HIS A 116 0.39 -18.54 7.85
C HIS A 116 -0.53 -17.53 7.16
N HIS A 117 -0.03 -16.54 6.46
CA HIS A 117 -0.88 -15.39 6.20
C HIS A 117 -0.97 -15.00 4.72
N ARG A 118 -0.54 -15.90 3.84
CA ARG A 118 -0.38 -15.60 2.41
C ARG A 118 -1.26 -16.47 1.51
N GLN A 119 -2.24 -17.13 2.07
CA GLN A 119 -3.20 -17.90 1.30
C GLN A 119 -4.33 -16.98 0.83
N LEU A 120 -4.79 -17.15 -0.42
CA LEU A 120 -5.92 -16.39 -0.91
C LEU A 120 -7.18 -16.68 -0.09
N PRO A 121 -7.96 -15.66 0.23
CA PRO A 121 -9.20 -15.85 0.94
C PRO A 121 -10.22 -16.54 0.04
N ARG A 122 -11.04 -17.37 0.65
CA ARG A 122 -12.25 -17.94 0.08
C ARG A 122 -13.45 -17.35 0.81
N LEU A 123 -14.49 -16.95 0.09
CA LEU A 123 -15.76 -16.61 0.72
C LEU A 123 -16.40 -17.88 1.29
N THR A 124 -16.76 -17.85 2.56
CA THR A 124 -17.38 -18.97 3.26
C THR A 124 -18.86 -18.74 3.56
N GLY A 125 -19.31 -17.49 3.50
CA GLY A 125 -20.70 -17.08 3.71
C GLY A 125 -20.79 -15.81 4.55
N GLY A 126 -21.74 -14.92 4.22
CA GLY A 126 -21.99 -13.69 4.96
C GLY A 126 -22.55 -13.92 6.39
N PRO A 127 -22.69 -12.88 7.21
CA PRO A 127 -22.35 -11.50 6.85
C PRO A 127 -20.84 -11.24 6.81
N PHE A 128 -20.43 -10.39 5.85
CA PHE A 128 -19.02 -9.98 5.72
C PHE A 128 -18.77 -8.76 6.61
N ARG A 129 -18.10 -8.96 7.72
CA ARG A 129 -17.80 -7.91 8.71
C ARG A 129 -16.36 -8.00 9.14
N TYR A 130 -15.71 -6.86 9.31
CA TYR A 130 -14.36 -6.86 9.88
C TYR A 130 -14.39 -7.31 11.34
N LYS A 131 -13.41 -8.13 11.70
CA LYS A 131 -13.12 -8.56 13.07
C LYS A 131 -12.11 -7.63 13.75
N THR A 132 -11.25 -7.00 12.96
CA THR A 132 -10.21 -6.08 13.39
C THR A 132 -10.18 -4.93 12.40
N TYR A 133 -10.11 -3.71 12.88
CA TYR A 133 -10.06 -2.48 12.10
C TYR A 133 -8.69 -1.84 12.17
N ALA A 134 -8.35 -0.99 11.21
CA ALA A 134 -7.10 -0.22 11.22
C ALA A 134 -6.99 0.67 12.47
N SER A 135 -8.12 1.14 13.00
CA SER A 135 -8.18 1.86 14.27
C SER A 135 -7.65 1.07 15.47
N ASP A 136 -7.81 -0.27 15.48
CA ASP A 136 -7.31 -1.11 16.57
C ASP A 136 -5.77 -1.12 16.60
N TYR A 137 -5.15 -1.15 15.42
CA TYR A 137 -3.70 -1.04 15.28
C TYR A 137 -3.21 0.37 15.62
N LEU A 138 -3.90 1.40 15.11
CA LEU A 138 -3.58 2.79 15.41
C LEU A 138 -3.63 3.09 16.91
N GLN A 139 -4.68 2.69 17.61
CA GLN A 139 -4.83 2.90 19.04
C GLN A 139 -3.74 2.22 19.87
N LYS A 140 -3.28 1.04 19.44
CA LYS A 140 -2.15 0.36 20.09
C LYS A 140 -0.84 1.10 19.87
N SER A 141 -0.62 1.62 18.65
CA SER A 141 0.64 2.22 18.23
C SER A 141 0.76 3.70 18.59
N SER A 142 -0.37 4.41 18.82
CA SER A 142 -0.38 5.85 19.14
C SER A 142 -0.14 6.18 20.61
N LYS A 143 -0.07 5.19 21.49
CA LYS A 143 0.15 5.40 22.92
C LYS A 143 1.48 6.10 23.17
N GLY A 144 1.42 7.33 23.71
CA GLY A 144 2.61 8.14 23.99
C GLY A 144 3.24 8.82 22.76
N VAL A 145 2.62 8.72 21.60
CA VAL A 145 3.08 9.35 20.36
C VAL A 145 2.41 10.71 20.22
N SER A 146 3.20 11.77 20.05
CA SER A 146 2.72 13.14 19.80
C SER A 146 2.70 13.51 18.32
N ALA A 147 3.38 12.73 17.45
CA ALA A 147 3.42 12.97 16.02
C ALA A 147 2.07 12.62 15.35
N PRO A 148 1.67 13.35 14.30
CA PRO A 148 0.51 12.99 13.50
C PRO A 148 0.69 11.60 12.88
N MET A 149 -0.32 10.74 12.97
CA MET A 149 -0.27 9.37 12.45
C MET A 149 -1.26 9.17 11.31
N LYS A 150 -0.88 8.34 10.35
CA LYS A 150 -1.77 7.81 9.32
C LYS A 150 -1.94 6.30 9.44
N THR A 151 -3.02 5.79 8.86
CA THR A 151 -3.25 4.37 8.66
C THR A 151 -3.25 4.01 7.17
N VAL A 152 -2.90 2.77 6.87
CA VAL A 152 -3.08 2.17 5.55
C VAL A 152 -4.25 1.20 5.64
N ASN A 153 -5.26 1.40 4.81
CA ASN A 153 -6.47 0.58 4.78
C ASN A 153 -6.52 -0.21 3.47
N GLY A 154 -6.96 -1.45 3.55
CA GLY A 154 -7.03 -2.31 2.38
C GLY A 154 -8.44 -2.43 1.81
N LEU A 155 -8.89 -1.53 0.94
CA LEU A 155 -10.01 -1.82 0.06
C LEU A 155 -9.51 -2.59 -1.16
N ARG A 156 -9.40 -3.92 -1.07
CA ARG A 156 -8.90 -4.70 -2.20
C ARG A 156 -10.01 -5.14 -3.14
N ASN A 157 -9.91 -4.69 -4.38
CA ASN A 157 -10.80 -5.08 -5.47
C ASN A 157 -10.56 -6.53 -5.95
N SER A 158 -9.49 -7.19 -5.51
CA SER A 158 -9.18 -8.60 -5.80
C SER A 158 -10.28 -9.57 -5.32
N SER A 159 -11.12 -9.16 -4.38
CA SER A 159 -12.28 -9.93 -3.92
C SER A 159 -13.31 -10.25 -5.01
N ARG A 160 -13.31 -9.51 -6.12
CA ARG A 160 -14.18 -9.82 -7.27
C ARG A 160 -13.84 -11.12 -8.01
N SER A 161 -12.62 -11.62 -7.87
CA SER A 161 -12.21 -12.90 -8.47
C SER A 161 -12.66 -14.13 -7.68
N VAL A 162 -13.21 -13.95 -6.47
CA VAL A 162 -13.53 -15.01 -5.51
C VAL A 162 -15.01 -15.45 -5.58
N LEU A 163 -15.83 -14.82 -6.45
CA LEU A 163 -17.30 -14.94 -6.37
C LEU A 163 -17.89 -16.00 -7.29
N THR A 164 -18.65 -16.91 -6.71
CA THR A 164 -19.27 -18.06 -7.39
C THR A 164 -20.72 -17.84 -7.82
N SER A 165 -21.38 -16.74 -7.39
CA SER A 165 -22.73 -16.38 -7.86
C SER A 165 -23.00 -14.87 -7.79
N ARG A 166 -23.80 -14.34 -8.74
CA ARG A 166 -24.08 -12.89 -8.84
C ARG A 166 -24.81 -12.32 -7.61
N LEU A 167 -25.72 -13.05 -6.99
CA LEU A 167 -26.46 -12.58 -5.80
C LEU A 167 -25.56 -12.40 -4.59
N HIS A 168 -24.62 -13.31 -4.38
CA HIS A 168 -23.64 -13.18 -3.31
C HIS A 168 -22.62 -12.08 -3.60
N GLU A 169 -22.38 -11.77 -4.87
CA GLU A 169 -21.46 -10.71 -5.29
C GLU A 169 -21.95 -9.34 -4.86
N GLU A 170 -23.19 -8.97 -5.16
CA GLU A 170 -23.73 -7.66 -4.80
C GLU A 170 -23.79 -7.47 -3.28
N GLN A 171 -24.24 -8.48 -2.55
CA GLN A 171 -24.25 -8.44 -1.09
C GLN A 171 -22.84 -8.29 -0.51
N PHE A 172 -21.88 -9.08 -1.01
CA PHE A 172 -20.50 -8.99 -0.60
C PHE A 172 -19.92 -7.60 -0.85
N LEU A 173 -20.09 -7.05 -2.06
CA LEU A 173 -19.60 -5.71 -2.40
C LEU A 173 -20.27 -4.61 -1.57
N SER A 174 -21.56 -4.76 -1.25
CA SER A 174 -22.27 -3.85 -0.35
C SER A 174 -21.69 -3.91 1.06
N ASP A 175 -21.59 -5.10 1.63
CA ASP A 175 -21.01 -5.30 2.97
C ASP A 175 -19.56 -4.80 3.04
N LEU A 176 -18.77 -5.06 2.00
CA LEU A 176 -17.39 -4.60 1.92
C LEU A 176 -17.30 -3.06 1.90
N CYS A 177 -18.16 -2.39 1.11
CA CYS A 177 -18.21 -0.92 1.10
C CYS A 177 -18.59 -0.35 2.47
N ASP A 178 -19.55 -0.97 3.16
CA ASP A 178 -19.98 -0.54 4.48
C ASP A 178 -18.88 -0.72 5.53
N GLU A 179 -18.16 -1.84 5.48
CA GLU A 179 -17.05 -2.12 6.37
C GLU A 179 -15.83 -1.22 6.09
N CYS A 180 -15.53 -0.93 4.81
CA CYS A 180 -14.46 -0.01 4.45
C CYS A 180 -14.77 1.43 4.89
N GLU A 181 -16.02 1.91 4.71
CA GLU A 181 -16.41 3.21 5.24
C GLU A 181 -16.23 3.26 6.76
N LYS A 182 -16.70 2.24 7.45
CA LYS A 182 -16.61 2.12 8.90
C LYS A 182 -15.14 2.12 9.36
N ASP A 183 -14.27 1.39 8.67
CA ASP A 183 -12.85 1.31 8.98
C ASP A 183 -12.18 2.69 8.87
N VAL A 184 -12.41 3.40 7.77
CA VAL A 184 -11.87 4.76 7.57
C VAL A 184 -12.42 5.73 8.63
N ARG A 185 -13.72 5.70 8.94
CA ARG A 185 -14.30 6.57 9.98
C ARG A 185 -13.74 6.28 11.37
N GLN A 186 -13.57 5.00 11.71
CA GLN A 186 -12.97 4.60 12.98
C GLN A 186 -11.50 5.04 13.06
N ALA A 187 -10.75 4.97 11.97
CA ALA A 187 -9.38 5.47 11.92
C ALA A 187 -9.32 6.98 12.23
N PHE A 188 -10.16 7.79 11.58
CA PHE A 188 -10.26 9.23 11.89
C PHE A 188 -10.70 9.49 13.34
N ASN A 189 -11.70 8.77 13.84
CA ASN A 189 -12.15 8.88 15.22
C ASN A 189 -11.06 8.47 16.23
N ALA A 190 -10.17 7.58 15.85
CA ALA A 190 -9.01 7.18 16.67
C ALA A 190 -7.83 8.17 16.56
N GLY A 191 -7.96 9.24 15.78
CA GLY A 191 -6.96 10.28 15.66
C GLY A 191 -6.04 10.19 14.46
N ALA A 192 -6.31 9.30 13.47
CA ALA A 192 -5.59 9.33 12.21
C ALA A 192 -5.78 10.68 11.53
N VAL A 193 -4.68 11.30 11.12
CA VAL A 193 -4.75 12.56 10.34
C VAL A 193 -4.90 12.29 8.85
N ARG A 194 -4.52 11.08 8.40
CA ARG A 194 -4.65 10.60 7.02
C ARG A 194 -4.93 9.12 6.97
N VAL A 195 -5.57 8.70 5.89
CA VAL A 195 -5.81 7.31 5.54
C VAL A 195 -5.38 7.11 4.09
N SER A 196 -4.61 6.09 3.78
CA SER A 196 -4.32 5.67 2.41
C SER A 196 -4.90 4.30 2.11
N ILE A 197 -5.33 4.10 0.88
CA ILE A 197 -5.91 2.86 0.36
C ILE A 197 -4.99 2.35 -0.75
N ASP A 198 -4.56 1.11 -0.66
CA ASP A 198 -3.76 0.48 -1.70
C ASP A 198 -4.60 0.15 -2.93
N PHE A 199 -4.10 0.51 -4.10
CA PHE A 199 -4.74 0.28 -5.40
C PHE A 199 -3.77 -0.36 -6.40
N THR A 200 -3.08 -1.41 -5.98
CA THR A 200 -2.11 -2.14 -6.80
C THR A 200 -2.79 -2.89 -7.94
N GLU A 201 -4.03 -3.35 -7.75
CA GLU A 201 -4.85 -4.02 -8.75
C GLU A 201 -5.20 -3.13 -9.94
N GLY A 202 -5.16 -1.81 -9.79
CA GLY A 202 -5.50 -0.87 -10.85
C GLY A 202 -4.59 -1.02 -12.07
N ARG A 203 -3.29 -1.14 -11.86
CA ARG A 203 -2.31 -1.36 -12.94
C ARG A 203 -2.44 -2.77 -13.50
N LEU A 204 -2.57 -3.78 -12.64
CA LEU A 204 -2.78 -5.16 -13.04
C LEU A 204 -4.08 -5.36 -13.85
N ALA A 205 -5.15 -4.64 -13.53
CA ALA A 205 -6.43 -4.71 -14.26
C ALA A 205 -6.32 -4.30 -15.73
N SER A 206 -5.30 -3.51 -16.06
CA SER A 206 -5.01 -3.06 -17.42
C SER A 206 -4.03 -3.97 -18.17
N LYS A 207 -3.49 -5.00 -17.52
CA LYS A 207 -2.51 -5.91 -18.12
C LYS A 207 -3.17 -6.83 -19.14
N ASN A 208 -2.72 -6.74 -20.37
CA ASN A 208 -3.17 -7.63 -21.45
C ASN A 208 -2.34 -8.91 -21.47
N ASP A 209 -2.68 -9.86 -20.61
CA ASP A 209 -2.04 -11.17 -20.50
C ASP A 209 -3.13 -12.25 -20.52
N PRO A 210 -3.06 -13.31 -21.34
CA PRO A 210 -4.04 -14.40 -21.34
C PRO A 210 -4.25 -15.06 -19.97
N ARG A 211 -3.26 -14.98 -19.10
CA ARG A 211 -3.31 -15.48 -17.71
C ARG A 211 -4.01 -14.53 -16.76
N ASN A 212 -4.19 -13.26 -17.14
CA ASN A 212 -4.92 -12.27 -16.35
C ASN A 212 -6.42 -12.45 -16.54
N PRO A 213 -7.21 -12.82 -15.51
CA PRO A 213 -8.66 -13.06 -15.61
C PRO A 213 -9.45 -11.80 -15.99
N TRP A 214 -8.83 -10.64 -15.90
CA TRP A 214 -9.46 -9.35 -16.18
C TRP A 214 -9.21 -8.86 -17.60
N THR A 215 -8.36 -9.55 -18.38
CA THR A 215 -8.08 -9.21 -19.79
C THR A 215 -9.38 -9.07 -20.57
N GLY A 216 -9.58 -7.92 -21.22
CA GLY A 216 -10.77 -7.61 -22.01
C GLY A 216 -12.05 -7.28 -21.23
N ARG A 217 -12.01 -7.24 -19.89
CA ARG A 217 -13.21 -7.03 -19.04
C ARG A 217 -13.43 -5.60 -18.58
N ASN A 218 -12.56 -4.65 -18.92
CA ASN A 218 -12.61 -3.25 -18.45
C ASN A 218 -12.80 -3.12 -16.91
N MET A 219 -12.10 -3.96 -16.16
CA MET A 219 -12.25 -4.02 -14.69
C MET A 219 -11.79 -2.76 -14.00
N LEU A 220 -10.86 -2.00 -14.60
CA LEU A 220 -10.35 -0.77 -14.03
C LEU A 220 -11.47 0.24 -13.73
N LYS A 221 -12.41 0.42 -14.68
CA LYS A 221 -13.58 1.30 -14.45
C LYS A 221 -14.39 0.81 -13.25
N SER A 222 -14.67 -0.48 -13.19
CA SER A 222 -15.44 -1.05 -12.08
C SER A 222 -14.73 -0.89 -10.72
N PHE A 223 -13.40 -0.96 -10.70
CA PHE A 223 -12.62 -0.74 -9.49
C PHE A 223 -12.64 0.73 -9.05
N VAL A 224 -12.52 1.66 -10.00
CA VAL A 224 -12.67 3.10 -9.73
C VAL A 224 -14.07 3.43 -9.20
N ASP A 225 -15.11 2.90 -9.83
CA ASP A 225 -16.49 3.10 -9.38
C ASP A 225 -16.73 2.54 -7.98
N LEU A 226 -16.18 1.35 -7.66
CA LEU A 226 -16.31 0.74 -6.33
C LEU A 226 -15.59 1.58 -5.24
N ASN A 227 -14.39 2.09 -5.54
CA ASN A 227 -13.72 2.98 -4.62
C ASN A 227 -14.52 4.26 -4.39
N ASN A 228 -15.03 4.88 -5.45
CA ASN A 228 -15.85 6.08 -5.32
C ASN A 228 -17.15 5.81 -4.54
N ARG A 229 -17.74 4.62 -4.66
CA ARG A 229 -18.92 4.23 -3.87
C ARG A 229 -18.68 4.32 -2.36
N VAL A 230 -17.43 4.11 -1.91
CA VAL A 230 -17.03 4.31 -0.51
C VAL A 230 -16.65 5.76 -0.26
N ILE A 231 -15.77 6.31 -1.10
CA ILE A 231 -15.17 7.65 -0.93
C ILE A 231 -16.24 8.75 -0.94
N ASP A 232 -17.26 8.65 -1.79
CA ASP A 232 -18.33 9.64 -1.90
C ASP A 232 -19.26 9.70 -0.68
N ARG A 233 -19.13 8.78 0.27
CA ARG A 233 -19.83 8.82 1.56
C ARG A 233 -19.17 9.79 2.55
N PHE A 234 -17.96 10.27 2.25
CA PHE A 234 -17.21 11.22 3.06
C PHE A 234 -17.39 12.63 2.55
N THR A 235 -17.36 13.59 3.48
CA THR A 235 -17.41 15.03 3.15
C THR A 235 -16.15 15.44 2.38
N PRO A 236 -16.18 16.54 1.61
CA PRO A 236 -14.98 17.07 0.96
C PRO A 236 -13.81 17.30 1.93
N GLU A 237 -14.11 17.73 3.17
CA GLU A 237 -13.07 17.97 4.18
C GLU A 237 -12.39 16.66 4.63
N GLU A 238 -13.17 15.60 4.88
CA GLU A 238 -12.63 14.28 5.20
C GLU A 238 -11.82 13.71 4.02
N ARG A 239 -12.33 13.86 2.78
CA ARG A 239 -11.69 13.32 1.57
C ARG A 239 -10.32 13.93 1.26
N LYS A 240 -10.03 15.15 1.73
CA LYS A 240 -8.68 15.74 1.64
C LYS A 240 -7.63 14.84 2.28
N ASN A 241 -8.02 14.07 3.28
CA ASN A 241 -7.18 13.21 4.08
C ASN A 241 -7.31 11.71 3.72
N ILE A 242 -8.05 11.40 2.65
CA ILE A 242 -8.12 10.05 2.08
C ILE A 242 -7.28 10.03 0.81
N GLY A 243 -6.39 9.06 0.70
CA GLY A 243 -5.49 8.90 -0.44
C GLY A 243 -5.51 7.51 -1.05
N ILE A 244 -4.95 7.41 -2.26
CA ILE A 244 -4.78 6.17 -3.00
C ILE A 244 -3.29 5.96 -3.25
N HIS A 245 -2.79 4.75 -2.94
CA HIS A 245 -1.46 4.33 -3.37
C HIS A 245 -1.53 3.42 -4.58
N THR A 246 -0.64 3.64 -5.56
CA THR A 246 -0.47 2.75 -6.70
C THR A 246 1.00 2.49 -7.01
N CYS A 247 1.29 1.22 -7.23
CA CYS A 247 2.59 0.74 -7.70
C CYS A 247 2.40 -0.49 -8.59
N PRO A 248 3.46 -1.01 -9.25
CA PRO A 248 3.37 -2.24 -10.06
C PRO A 248 3.37 -3.52 -9.24
N GLY A 249 3.32 -3.43 -7.91
CA GLY A 249 3.57 -4.54 -6.99
C GLY A 249 5.08 -4.69 -6.77
N GLY A 250 5.61 -4.15 -5.69
CA GLY A 250 7.05 -4.11 -5.42
C GLY A 250 7.46 -5.02 -4.27
N ASP A 251 6.80 -6.15 -4.10
CA ASP A 251 7.01 -7.08 -3.01
C ASP A 251 8.06 -8.13 -3.38
N CYS A 252 9.08 -8.29 -2.56
CA CYS A 252 10.05 -9.39 -2.58
C CYS A 252 10.46 -9.90 -3.98
N ASP A 253 10.78 -9.04 -4.93
CA ASP A 253 11.11 -9.35 -6.33
C ASP A 253 9.94 -9.47 -7.31
N SER A 254 8.70 -9.29 -6.89
CA SER A 254 7.57 -9.34 -7.80
C SER A 254 7.13 -7.95 -8.23
N VAL A 255 7.46 -7.62 -9.45
CA VAL A 255 6.96 -6.41 -10.13
C VAL A 255 6.00 -6.89 -11.20
N HIS A 256 4.80 -7.30 -10.80
CA HIS A 256 3.87 -8.04 -11.65
C HIS A 256 3.27 -7.25 -12.81
N SER A 257 3.26 -5.92 -12.73
CA SER A 257 2.62 -5.05 -13.73
C SER A 257 3.48 -3.85 -14.16
N PHE A 258 4.79 -3.95 -14.01
CA PHE A 258 5.72 -2.90 -14.43
C PHE A 258 5.72 -2.68 -15.96
N ASP A 259 5.39 -3.71 -16.72
CA ASP A 259 5.20 -3.68 -18.16
C ASP A 259 3.90 -2.98 -18.62
N VAL A 260 3.00 -2.65 -17.70
CA VAL A 260 1.77 -1.91 -18.00
C VAL A 260 2.05 -0.41 -17.92
N PRO A 261 1.90 0.34 -19.01
CA PRO A 261 2.16 1.77 -19.01
C PRO A 261 1.12 2.54 -18.18
N TYR A 262 1.54 3.61 -17.54
CA TYR A 262 0.68 4.45 -16.71
C TYR A 262 -0.45 5.16 -17.49
N GLU A 263 -0.32 5.30 -18.81
CA GLU A 263 -1.39 5.79 -19.68
C GLU A 263 -2.66 4.92 -19.59
N SER A 264 -2.49 3.65 -19.28
CA SER A 264 -3.62 2.73 -19.09
C SER A 264 -4.32 2.90 -17.74
N LEU A 265 -3.66 3.48 -16.75
CA LEU A 265 -4.16 3.58 -15.37
C LEU A 265 -4.52 5.00 -14.96
N LEU A 266 -3.58 5.95 -15.04
CA LEU A 266 -3.68 7.25 -14.37
C LEU A 266 -4.92 8.06 -14.78
N PRO A 267 -5.33 8.12 -16.09
CA PRO A 267 -6.52 8.86 -16.48
C PRO A 267 -7.81 8.35 -15.81
N SER A 268 -7.87 7.06 -15.48
CA SER A 268 -9.00 6.47 -14.76
C SER A 268 -8.85 6.62 -13.24
N MET A 269 -7.66 6.46 -12.70
CA MET A 269 -7.38 6.56 -11.28
C MET A 269 -7.67 7.97 -10.74
N PHE A 270 -7.31 9.03 -11.48
CA PHE A 270 -7.60 10.41 -11.09
C PHE A 270 -9.10 10.75 -11.08
N LYS A 271 -10.00 9.86 -11.56
CA LYS A 271 -11.45 9.98 -11.39
C LYS A 271 -11.93 9.60 -9.99
N MET A 272 -11.08 9.01 -9.16
CA MET A 272 -11.40 8.82 -7.75
C MET A 272 -11.48 10.17 -7.02
N ASN A 273 -12.46 10.34 -6.14
CA ASN A 273 -12.76 11.59 -5.47
C ASN A 273 -11.95 11.81 -4.18
N VAL A 274 -10.73 11.29 -4.13
CA VAL A 274 -9.79 11.41 -3.01
C VAL A 274 -9.01 12.71 -3.05
N GLY A 275 -8.40 13.07 -1.91
CA GLY A 275 -7.59 14.28 -1.78
C GLY A 275 -6.15 14.10 -2.22
N TYR A 276 -5.60 12.88 -2.20
CA TYR A 276 -4.20 12.68 -2.60
C TYR A 276 -3.93 11.31 -3.20
N PHE A 277 -2.81 11.23 -3.90
CA PHE A 277 -2.29 9.99 -4.49
C PHE A 277 -0.82 9.81 -4.15
N LEU A 278 -0.42 8.59 -3.84
CA LEU A 278 0.96 8.14 -3.68
C LEU A 278 1.30 7.29 -4.90
N ILE A 279 2.14 7.82 -5.80
CA ILE A 279 2.34 7.26 -7.15
C ILE A 279 3.81 6.85 -7.31
N GLN A 280 4.06 5.58 -7.58
CA GLN A 280 5.38 5.10 -7.93
C GLN A 280 5.90 5.80 -9.20
N CYS A 281 7.08 6.39 -9.13
CA CYS A 281 7.72 7.12 -10.22
C CYS A 281 9.25 6.95 -10.26
N ALA A 282 9.93 6.73 -9.13
CA ALA A 282 11.38 6.69 -9.07
C ALA A 282 11.98 5.54 -9.89
N SER A 283 11.29 4.41 -9.98
CA SER A 283 11.68 3.25 -10.78
C SER A 283 11.18 3.28 -12.22
N GLU A 284 10.36 4.27 -12.61
CA GLU A 284 9.92 4.42 -14.01
C GLU A 284 11.07 4.86 -14.92
N ILE A 285 11.10 4.30 -16.14
CA ILE A 285 12.15 4.61 -17.13
C ILE A 285 11.93 6.02 -17.71
N GLU A 286 10.67 6.33 -18.09
CA GLU A 286 10.29 7.60 -18.71
C GLU A 286 9.59 8.52 -17.70
N LYS A 287 10.30 8.93 -16.65
CA LYS A 287 9.73 9.68 -15.51
C LYS A 287 9.01 10.96 -15.93
N GLU A 288 9.59 11.74 -16.83
CA GLU A 288 8.98 13.00 -17.29
C GLU A 288 7.65 12.77 -18.02
N LYS A 289 7.53 11.66 -18.74
CA LYS A 289 6.27 11.26 -19.37
C LYS A 289 5.20 10.96 -18.32
N VAL A 290 5.58 10.31 -17.23
CA VAL A 290 4.67 10.05 -16.11
C VAL A 290 4.30 11.35 -15.40
N TYR A 291 5.25 12.25 -15.13
CA TYR A 291 4.96 13.57 -14.55
C TYR A 291 3.99 14.39 -15.38
N LYS A 292 4.21 14.40 -16.71
CA LYS A 292 3.28 15.05 -17.63
C LYS A 292 1.88 14.43 -17.57
N LEU A 293 1.79 13.12 -17.56
CA LEU A 293 0.52 12.39 -17.47
C LEU A 293 -0.21 12.69 -16.16
N VAL A 294 0.51 12.79 -15.04
CA VAL A 294 -0.04 13.25 -13.75
C VAL A 294 -0.58 14.67 -13.88
N GLY A 295 0.22 15.61 -14.40
CA GLY A 295 -0.19 17.00 -14.54
C GLY A 295 -1.39 17.21 -15.46
N ASP A 296 -1.50 16.41 -16.53
CA ASP A 296 -2.63 16.46 -17.47
C ASP A 296 -3.95 15.93 -16.86
N ASN A 297 -3.89 15.06 -15.84
CA ASN A 297 -5.06 14.36 -15.31
C ASN A 297 -5.43 14.71 -13.87
N ILE A 298 -4.51 15.25 -13.06
CA ILE A 298 -4.78 15.62 -11.68
C ILE A 298 -5.82 16.74 -11.60
N ARG A 299 -6.82 16.59 -10.76
CA ARG A 299 -7.95 17.51 -10.71
C ARG A 299 -7.73 18.62 -9.68
N LYS A 300 -8.05 19.86 -10.05
CA LYS A 300 -8.13 21.01 -9.15
C LYS A 300 -9.42 20.99 -8.32
N ASP A 301 -10.44 20.34 -8.85
CA ASP A 301 -11.71 20.09 -8.18
C ASP A 301 -12.19 18.67 -8.46
N ALA A 302 -12.07 17.81 -7.44
CA ALA A 302 -12.61 16.46 -7.42
C ALA A 302 -13.84 16.44 -6.50
N ASN A 303 -14.95 17.02 -6.97
CA ASN A 303 -16.17 17.17 -6.19
C ASN A 303 -15.93 17.91 -4.85
N GLY A 304 -15.31 19.08 -4.93
CA GLY A 304 -14.99 19.95 -3.78
C GLY A 304 -13.61 19.71 -3.15
N VAL A 305 -12.77 18.86 -3.74
CA VAL A 305 -11.43 18.57 -3.22
C VAL A 305 -10.37 18.80 -4.28
N LYS A 306 -9.35 19.59 -3.97
CA LYS A 306 -8.14 19.70 -4.79
C LYS A 306 -7.24 18.49 -4.54
N GLN A 307 -6.91 17.77 -5.59
CA GLN A 307 -6.04 16.59 -5.51
C GLN A 307 -4.56 16.97 -5.41
N VAL A 308 -3.79 16.19 -4.67
CA VAL A 308 -2.33 16.29 -4.56
C VAL A 308 -1.70 14.98 -5.00
N ALA A 309 -0.71 15.03 -5.89
CA ALA A 309 0.09 13.87 -6.27
C ALA A 309 1.42 13.87 -5.52
N PHE A 310 1.59 12.92 -4.63
CA PHE A 310 2.88 12.58 -4.07
C PHE A 310 3.58 11.62 -5.04
N ILE A 311 4.59 12.09 -5.74
CA ILE A 311 5.37 11.26 -6.67
C ILE A 311 6.47 10.52 -5.92
N GLY A 312 6.68 9.26 -6.28
CA GLY A 312 7.80 8.45 -5.78
C GLY A 312 9.14 9.03 -6.23
N VAL A 313 10.01 9.31 -5.26
CA VAL A 313 11.36 9.85 -5.49
C VAL A 313 12.45 8.96 -4.95
N THR A 314 12.09 7.89 -4.26
CA THR A 314 12.97 6.83 -3.77
C THR A 314 12.47 5.47 -4.20
N ASN A 315 13.37 4.57 -4.58
CA ASN A 315 13.04 3.22 -5.06
C ASN A 315 13.33 2.16 -3.99
N PRO A 316 12.32 1.57 -3.32
CA PRO A 316 12.52 0.54 -2.31
C PRO A 316 13.17 -0.75 -2.83
N LEU A 317 13.09 -0.99 -4.15
CA LEU A 317 13.67 -2.17 -4.79
C LEU A 317 15.17 -2.07 -5.05
N ASN A 318 15.75 -0.86 -4.90
CA ASN A 318 17.15 -0.62 -5.11
C ASN A 318 17.84 -0.32 -3.77
N PRO A 319 18.91 -1.04 -3.38
CA PRO A 319 19.64 -0.78 -2.14
C PRO A 319 20.41 0.55 -2.15
N THR A 320 20.64 1.13 -3.32
CA THR A 320 21.30 2.44 -3.42
C THR A 320 20.38 3.53 -2.85
N VAL A 321 20.89 4.25 -1.86
CA VAL A 321 20.17 5.39 -1.28
C VAL A 321 20.31 6.60 -2.19
N GLU A 322 19.20 7.18 -2.58
CA GLU A 322 19.18 8.43 -3.34
C GLU A 322 19.75 9.58 -2.51
N THR A 323 20.50 10.49 -3.13
CA THR A 323 20.93 11.70 -2.44
C THR A 323 19.80 12.71 -2.34
N PRO A 324 19.81 13.62 -1.35
CA PRO A 324 18.84 14.71 -1.26
C PRO A 324 18.78 15.56 -2.52
N GLU A 325 19.93 15.77 -3.19
CA GLU A 325 20.03 16.51 -4.45
C GLU A 325 19.32 15.81 -5.60
N GLN A 326 19.47 14.47 -5.72
CA GLN A 326 18.76 13.67 -6.73
C GLN A 326 17.25 13.72 -6.51
N VAL A 327 16.80 13.65 -5.28
CA VAL A 327 15.39 13.81 -4.92
C VAL A 327 14.89 15.23 -5.28
N ALA A 328 15.65 16.26 -4.94
CA ALA A 328 15.29 17.64 -5.26
C ALA A 328 15.23 17.87 -6.77
N ASP A 329 16.19 17.34 -7.54
CA ASP A 329 16.19 17.44 -9.00
C ASP A 329 14.94 16.80 -9.61
N ALA A 330 14.53 15.61 -9.14
CA ALA A 330 13.31 14.94 -9.58
C ALA A 330 12.04 15.79 -9.32
N LEU A 331 11.93 16.41 -8.16
CA LEU A 331 10.80 17.27 -7.78
C LEU A 331 10.78 18.57 -8.59
N VAL A 332 11.95 19.17 -8.85
CA VAL A 332 12.06 20.36 -9.70
C VAL A 332 11.65 20.04 -11.15
N VAL A 333 12.04 18.88 -11.66
CA VAL A 333 11.59 18.43 -13.00
C VAL A 333 10.09 18.21 -13.01
N ALA A 334 9.54 17.50 -12.02
CA ALA A 334 8.10 17.25 -11.90
C ALA A 334 7.27 18.53 -11.82
N SER A 335 7.79 19.58 -11.17
CA SER A 335 7.10 20.86 -11.04
C SER A 335 6.89 21.62 -12.35
N LYS A 336 7.56 21.20 -13.44
CA LYS A 336 7.30 21.73 -14.79
C LYS A 336 5.97 21.24 -15.35
N TYR A 337 5.46 20.12 -14.84
CA TYR A 337 4.25 19.45 -15.34
C TYR A 337 3.11 19.49 -14.29
N ILE A 338 3.44 19.38 -13.01
CA ILE A 338 2.49 19.33 -11.90
C ILE A 338 2.55 20.65 -11.15
N SER A 339 1.41 21.29 -10.91
CA SER A 339 1.36 22.54 -10.13
C SER A 339 1.98 22.33 -8.75
N LYS A 340 2.79 23.29 -8.30
CA LYS A 340 3.53 23.19 -7.03
C LYS A 340 2.63 22.93 -5.81
N ASP A 341 1.39 23.44 -5.86
CA ASP A 341 0.37 23.26 -4.82
C ASP A 341 -0.42 21.93 -4.95
N GLN A 342 -0.06 21.10 -5.93
CA GLN A 342 -0.57 19.74 -6.16
C GLN A 342 0.55 18.69 -6.19
N LEU A 343 1.79 19.09 -5.84
CA LEU A 343 2.97 18.23 -5.86
C LEU A 343 3.41 17.90 -4.44
N GLY A 344 3.64 16.61 -4.17
CA GLY A 344 4.27 16.06 -2.96
C GLY A 344 5.34 15.04 -3.29
N ALA A 345 6.06 14.57 -2.30
CA ALA A 345 7.11 13.55 -2.41
C ALA A 345 6.80 12.32 -1.56
N THR A 346 6.94 11.13 -2.14
CA THR A 346 6.77 9.85 -1.45
C THR A 346 7.82 8.82 -1.88
N ASP A 347 7.76 7.64 -1.35
CA ASP A 347 8.48 6.47 -1.81
C ASP A 347 7.68 5.77 -2.91
N ASP A 348 8.32 4.98 -3.78
CA ASP A 348 7.62 4.28 -4.86
C ASP A 348 6.61 3.25 -4.34
N CYS A 349 6.91 2.63 -3.19
CA CYS A 349 6.08 1.64 -2.52
C CYS A 349 6.46 1.59 -1.03
N GLY A 350 5.79 0.77 -0.23
CA GLY A 350 6.28 0.40 1.08
C GLY A 350 7.62 -0.34 0.99
N PHE A 351 8.41 -0.29 2.06
CA PHE A 351 9.75 -0.88 2.09
C PHE A 351 9.76 -2.37 2.45
N SER A 352 8.73 -2.86 3.11
CA SER A 352 8.62 -4.29 3.41
C SER A 352 7.16 -4.72 3.56
N PRO A 353 6.55 -5.22 2.49
CA PRO A 353 5.13 -5.61 2.52
C PRO A 353 4.88 -6.94 3.24
N PHE A 354 5.90 -7.74 3.57
CA PHE A 354 5.73 -9.08 4.16
C PHE A 354 6.21 -9.16 5.60
N SER A 355 5.57 -10.05 6.39
CA SER A 355 5.91 -10.24 7.80
C SER A 355 7.22 -10.98 8.00
N ILE A 356 7.48 -11.97 7.16
CA ILE A 356 8.70 -12.77 7.19
C ILE A 356 9.39 -12.62 5.84
N ASP A 357 10.56 -12.03 5.86
CA ASP A 357 11.42 -11.93 4.70
C ASP A 357 12.74 -12.66 5.00
N SER A 358 12.77 -13.95 4.68
CA SER A 358 13.95 -14.78 4.89
C SER A 358 15.09 -14.47 3.92
N LYS A 359 14.78 -13.70 2.85
CA LYS A 359 15.73 -13.26 1.84
C LYS A 359 15.52 -11.80 1.49
N PRO A 360 15.83 -10.87 2.40
CA PRO A 360 15.71 -9.46 2.11
C PRO A 360 16.62 -9.09 0.94
N LYS A 361 16.13 -8.29 0.01
CA LYS A 361 16.87 -7.83 -1.18
C LYS A 361 18.18 -7.14 -0.84
N HIS A 362 18.29 -6.64 0.36
CA HIS A 362 19.39 -5.78 0.82
C HIS A 362 20.25 -6.44 1.91
N GLY A 363 20.40 -7.74 1.85
CA GLY A 363 21.31 -8.48 2.73
C GLY A 363 20.64 -9.06 3.97
N SER A 364 20.39 -8.28 5.02
CA SER A 364 19.68 -8.71 6.23
C SER A 364 18.44 -7.84 6.46
N PRO A 365 17.49 -8.29 7.28
CA PRO A 365 16.32 -7.48 7.65
C PRO A 365 16.71 -6.14 8.29
N ASP A 366 17.67 -6.15 9.18
CA ASP A 366 18.12 -4.95 9.87
C ASP A 366 18.84 -3.98 8.91
N TYR A 367 19.66 -4.49 7.99
CA TYR A 367 20.30 -3.68 6.96
C TYR A 367 19.27 -3.09 5.98
N ALA A 368 18.27 -3.88 5.57
CA ALA A 368 17.17 -3.38 4.73
C ALA A 368 16.39 -2.26 5.45
N ARG A 369 16.21 -2.38 6.77
CA ARG A 369 15.59 -1.36 7.61
C ARG A 369 16.41 -0.08 7.66
N ASP A 370 17.73 -0.17 7.86
CA ASP A 370 18.63 0.99 7.83
C ASP A 370 18.57 1.73 6.49
N ILE A 371 18.61 1.01 5.37
CA ILE A 371 18.46 1.58 4.02
C ILE A 371 17.11 2.32 3.90
N ALA A 372 16.02 1.74 4.37
CA ALA A 372 14.69 2.36 4.31
C ALA A 372 14.69 3.73 5.02
N PHE A 373 15.25 3.82 6.23
CA PHE A 373 15.32 5.09 6.97
C PHE A 373 16.29 6.09 6.35
N MET A 374 17.39 5.63 5.73
CA MET A 374 18.25 6.51 4.95
C MET A 374 17.51 7.12 3.75
N LYS A 375 16.71 6.34 3.03
CA LYS A 375 15.90 6.81 1.90
C LYS A 375 14.80 7.78 2.34
N ILE A 376 14.09 7.50 3.42
CA ILE A 376 13.11 8.41 4.02
C ILE A 376 13.78 9.75 4.38
N THR A 377 14.94 9.70 5.03
CA THR A 377 15.71 10.91 5.37
C THR A 377 16.14 11.70 4.13
N ALA A 378 16.61 11.01 3.09
CA ALA A 378 17.00 11.63 1.83
C ALA A 378 15.81 12.30 1.13
N ARG A 379 14.63 11.65 1.13
CA ARG A 379 13.37 12.20 0.60
C ARG A 379 12.97 13.49 1.29
N ILE A 380 12.98 13.51 2.63
CA ILE A 380 12.60 14.68 3.42
C ILE A 380 13.56 15.85 3.16
N LYS A 381 14.87 15.59 3.20
CA LYS A 381 15.87 16.61 2.90
C LYS A 381 15.76 17.11 1.45
N GLY A 382 15.56 16.23 0.50
CA GLY A 382 15.41 16.58 -0.90
C GLY A 382 14.16 17.41 -1.19
N ALA A 383 13.03 17.08 -0.55
CA ALA A 383 11.81 17.89 -0.66
C ALA A 383 12.00 19.31 -0.09
N LYS A 384 12.78 19.45 0.99
CA LYS A 384 13.14 20.78 1.51
C LYS A 384 13.99 21.56 0.50
N ILE A 385 15.06 20.95 -0.04
CA ILE A 385 15.91 21.58 -1.07
C ILE A 385 15.07 21.97 -2.30
N ALA A 386 14.17 21.10 -2.75
CA ALA A 386 13.29 21.40 -3.88
C ALA A 386 12.37 22.59 -3.57
N SER A 387 11.80 22.66 -2.37
CA SER A 387 10.96 23.77 -1.93
C SER A 387 11.71 25.11 -1.97
N GLU A 388 12.96 25.13 -1.46
CA GLU A 388 13.82 26.31 -1.50
C GLU A 388 14.13 26.73 -2.95
N ARG A 389 14.49 25.77 -3.84
CA ARG A 389 14.76 26.04 -5.26
C ARG A 389 13.54 26.57 -6.01
N LEU A 390 12.35 26.13 -5.63
CA LEU A 390 11.08 26.50 -6.28
C LEU A 390 10.42 27.72 -5.64
N GLY A 391 10.95 28.24 -4.55
CA GLY A 391 10.41 29.41 -3.83
C GLY A 391 9.03 29.14 -3.21
N VAL A 392 8.81 27.96 -2.58
CA VAL A 392 7.55 27.57 -1.97
C VAL A 392 7.72 27.12 -0.52
#